data_d1e09eb05dbd31b91c8e32c21539d16c
#
_entry.id   d1e09eb05dbd31b91c8e32c21539d16c
#
_cell.length_a   1.000
_cell.length_b   1.000
_cell.length_c   1.000
_cell.angle_alpha   90.00
_cell.angle_beta   90.00
_cell.angle_gamma   90.00
#
_symmetry.space_group_name_H-M   'P 1'
#
loop_
_entity.id
_entity.type
_entity.pdbx_description
1 polymer ?
#
loop_
_entity_poly.entity_id
_entity_poly.type
_entity_poly.pdbx_seq_one_letter_code
_entity_poly.pdbx_strand_id
1 'polypeptide(L)'
;MKPQFPLALAATMALTLASQAQAQSVGPLRVVVNSNQDTVAKDQIITLREAILLVNGQMKMEDLSDRERAQVSRPVMSGENYKGNPVSRIEFQLPADQTTIRLRSALPNITKTGLVIDGTNSFNVANSIAGFTITATESSNAVEAPTIAIIPDEKLSTTRSENQNETDQHRDELDGLRPTGGHRGFTITSSGVTVKNLAIAGFTTRHRSTSTEPPADIFITAAPNLDVRRETLESDRVPQDIIIENNWLGRLPQGTQTPMKSAFGVYVFNGNRVTIRGNTIADHDGSGIITSIQSHQFKIHNNLVEKNGFAGMPDALRIEGDIAGGEIYQNRIQNNAGSGVYVFNPKGSTKIYSNQLQNNSQRYRRAAIYLTGINHEVRNNQITQPSGTGVVVAAYPSSYGNQISNNQFIGVQGLPIDLVSQSNTHPNDYRNGDGTNIRTDSRERGERSGNAGINAPTFLSPEFYISNVDGSIELAGTTLPNADIEIYKVSATSDMTVNGMNSATRVATVKSSADDRFSIKLTGLKPGDRLAATVSTPNFGTSEMTRPVMIKALPSYQVPVPPVPVIPPVVEEPPTPIVVPPPVRLEPQPQLW
;
A
#
# COMPACT_ATOMS: atom_id res chain seq x y z
N MET A 1 -50.13 18.59 68.00
CA MET A 1 -50.91 19.72 67.50
C MET A 1 -50.23 20.32 66.30
N LYS A 2 -50.91 20.29 65.15
CA LYS A 2 -50.53 21.02 63.90
C LYS A 2 -50.65 22.53 64.13
N PRO A 3 -50.06 23.39 63.32
CA PRO A 3 -50.49 23.48 61.91
C PRO A 3 -49.38 23.65 60.86
N GLN A 4 -49.77 23.24 59.68
CA GLN A 4 -49.17 23.50 58.37
C GLN A 4 -49.45 24.96 57.92
N PHE A 5 -48.52 25.54 57.16
CA PHE A 5 -48.81 26.47 56.06
C PHE A 5 -47.77 26.32 54.95
N PRO A 6 -48.18 26.28 53.69
CA PRO A 6 -47.29 26.14 52.53
C PRO A 6 -46.91 27.52 51.99
N LEU A 7 -45.63 27.70 51.71
CA LEU A 7 -45.18 28.78 50.83
C LEU A 7 -45.00 28.24 49.41
N ALA A 8 -45.88 28.71 48.54
CA ALA A 8 -45.76 28.54 47.08
C ALA A 8 -44.67 29.48 46.56
N LEU A 9 -43.57 28.93 46.05
CA LEU A 9 -42.55 29.67 45.32
C LEU A 9 -42.82 29.52 43.85
N ALA A 10 -43.34 30.54 43.19
CA ALA A 10 -43.53 30.64 41.77
C ALA A 10 -42.14 30.78 41.09
N ALA A 11 -41.62 29.72 40.52
CA ALA A 11 -40.47 29.79 39.65
C ALA A 11 -40.90 30.28 38.25
N THR A 12 -40.59 31.50 37.93
CA THR A 12 -40.72 32.06 36.58
C THR A 12 -39.65 31.43 35.70
N MET A 13 -39.99 30.43 34.89
CA MET A 13 -39.14 29.95 33.83
C MET A 13 -39.08 31.01 32.73
N ALA A 14 -37.98 31.75 32.67
CA ALA A 14 -37.62 32.50 31.49
C ALA A 14 -37.12 31.48 30.43
N LEU A 15 -37.99 31.13 29.48
CA LEU A 15 -37.59 30.46 28.23
C LEU A 15 -36.76 31.46 27.41
N THR A 16 -35.47 31.40 27.51
CA THR A 16 -34.57 31.94 26.50
C THR A 16 -34.66 31.02 25.27
N LEU A 17 -35.49 31.38 24.34
CA LEU A 17 -35.45 30.89 22.97
C LEU A 17 -34.12 31.35 22.37
N ALA A 18 -33.07 30.49 22.49
CA ALA A 18 -31.95 30.57 21.61
C ALA A 18 -32.47 30.22 20.20
N SER A 19 -32.72 31.23 19.40
CA SER A 19 -32.94 31.05 17.95
C SER A 19 -31.68 30.44 17.38
N GLN A 20 -31.69 29.12 17.20
CA GLN A 20 -30.79 28.48 16.26
C GLN A 20 -31.12 29.10 14.91
N ALA A 21 -30.29 30.03 14.46
CA ALA A 21 -30.30 30.47 13.08
C ALA A 21 -30.09 29.21 12.23
N GLN A 22 -31.16 28.63 11.72
CA GLN A 22 -31.13 27.66 10.65
C GLN A 22 -30.37 28.34 9.52
N ALA A 23 -29.12 27.90 9.28
CA ALA A 23 -28.41 28.27 8.08
C ALA A 23 -29.34 27.90 6.91
N GLN A 24 -29.88 28.91 6.23
CA GLN A 24 -30.67 28.71 5.02
C GLN A 24 -29.80 27.84 4.10
N SER A 25 -30.30 26.68 3.73
CA SER A 25 -29.58 25.78 2.83
C SER A 25 -29.37 26.50 1.51
N VAL A 26 -28.19 27.06 1.32
CA VAL A 26 -27.79 27.66 0.06
C VAL A 26 -27.91 26.58 -1.00
N GLY A 27 -28.77 26.78 -2.00
CA GLY A 27 -28.92 25.87 -3.14
C GLY A 27 -27.56 25.64 -3.82
N PRO A 28 -27.46 24.68 -4.73
CA PRO A 28 -26.22 24.41 -5.43
C PRO A 28 -25.67 25.64 -6.15
N LEU A 29 -24.38 25.92 -5.98
CA LEU A 29 -23.68 27.05 -6.61
C LEU A 29 -22.55 26.51 -7.50
N ARG A 30 -22.33 27.17 -8.63
CA ARG A 30 -21.10 27.08 -9.42
C ARG A 30 -20.34 28.37 -9.18
N VAL A 31 -19.12 28.25 -8.63
CA VAL A 31 -18.25 29.38 -8.31
C VAL A 31 -16.96 29.22 -9.11
N VAL A 32 -16.57 30.25 -9.85
CA VAL A 32 -15.34 30.29 -10.64
C VAL A 32 -14.28 31.10 -9.89
N VAL A 33 -13.22 30.44 -9.45
CA VAL A 33 -12.02 31.07 -8.88
C VAL A 33 -11.23 31.69 -10.03
N ASN A 34 -11.06 33.00 -10.02
CA ASN A 34 -10.35 33.75 -11.06
C ASN A 34 -9.14 34.54 -10.54
N SER A 35 -8.71 34.23 -9.30
CA SER A 35 -7.53 34.82 -8.69
C SER A 35 -6.74 33.79 -7.88
N ASN A 36 -5.41 33.89 -7.92
CA ASN A 36 -4.49 33.09 -7.09
C ASN A 36 -4.19 33.73 -5.72
N GLN A 37 -4.85 34.86 -5.40
CA GLN A 37 -4.73 35.50 -4.09
C GLN A 37 -5.45 34.67 -3.02
N ASP A 38 -5.10 34.93 -1.75
CA ASP A 38 -5.75 34.31 -0.58
C ASP A 38 -6.27 35.43 0.34
N THR A 39 -7.29 36.13 -0.12
CA THR A 39 -7.94 37.27 0.56
C THR A 39 -9.45 37.05 0.63
N VAL A 40 -10.12 37.80 1.48
CA VAL A 40 -11.58 37.97 1.51
C VAL A 40 -11.85 39.46 1.48
N ALA A 41 -12.34 39.96 0.37
CA ALA A 41 -12.56 41.37 0.16
C ALA A 41 -13.66 41.58 -0.89
N LYS A 42 -14.44 42.64 -0.77
CA LYS A 42 -15.40 43.05 -1.82
C LYS A 42 -14.64 43.78 -2.91
N ASP A 43 -14.21 43.09 -3.91
CA ASP A 43 -13.37 43.62 -4.99
C ASP A 43 -13.85 43.22 -6.40
N GLN A 44 -13.05 42.62 -7.24
CA GLN A 44 -13.44 42.22 -8.60
C GLN A 44 -13.09 40.74 -8.91
N ILE A 45 -12.54 40.03 -7.93
CA ILE A 45 -12.02 38.69 -8.07
C ILE A 45 -12.64 37.75 -7.04
N ILE A 46 -12.74 36.48 -7.39
CA ILE A 46 -13.13 35.42 -6.45
C ILE A 46 -11.87 34.57 -6.18
N THR A 47 -11.49 34.50 -4.92
CA THR A 47 -10.41 33.65 -4.42
C THR A 47 -10.95 32.26 -4.07
N LEU A 48 -10.04 31.27 -3.90
CA LEU A 48 -10.43 29.93 -3.43
C LEU A 48 -11.10 29.97 -2.05
N ARG A 49 -10.62 30.85 -1.16
CA ARG A 49 -11.20 31.03 0.18
C ARG A 49 -12.63 31.54 0.12
N GLU A 50 -12.90 32.56 -0.67
CA GLU A 50 -14.25 33.09 -0.87
C GLU A 50 -15.17 32.06 -1.51
N ALA A 51 -14.68 31.31 -2.50
CA ALA A 51 -15.45 30.25 -3.13
C ALA A 51 -15.90 29.19 -2.12
N ILE A 52 -15.02 28.78 -1.19
CA ILE A 52 -15.38 27.84 -0.11
C ILE A 52 -16.38 28.46 0.86
N LEU A 53 -16.19 29.73 1.28
CA LEU A 53 -17.11 30.43 2.15
C LEU A 53 -18.52 30.57 1.53
N LEU A 54 -18.58 30.87 0.23
CA LEU A 54 -19.86 30.99 -0.52
C LEU A 54 -20.60 29.65 -0.59
N VAL A 55 -19.94 28.57 -0.99
CA VAL A 55 -20.57 27.25 -1.09
C VAL A 55 -20.97 26.70 0.26
N ASN A 56 -20.23 27.00 1.33
CA ASN A 56 -20.57 26.66 2.71
C ASN A 56 -21.75 27.51 3.27
N GLY A 57 -22.13 28.61 2.58
CA GLY A 57 -23.14 29.57 3.07
C GLY A 57 -22.65 30.49 4.20
N GLN A 58 -21.32 30.61 4.38
CA GLN A 58 -20.65 31.47 5.36
C GLN A 58 -20.43 32.89 4.81
N MET A 59 -20.54 33.09 3.50
CA MET A 59 -20.53 34.36 2.79
C MET A 59 -21.80 34.44 1.94
N LYS A 60 -22.42 35.61 1.87
CA LYS A 60 -23.67 35.85 1.14
C LYS A 60 -23.39 36.51 -0.21
N MET A 61 -24.32 36.37 -1.15
CA MET A 61 -24.25 37.05 -2.45
C MET A 61 -24.24 38.58 -2.35
N GLU A 62 -24.80 39.14 -1.28
CA GLU A 62 -24.84 40.60 -1.01
C GLU A 62 -23.46 41.16 -0.60
N ASP A 63 -22.60 40.29 -0.06
CA ASP A 63 -21.23 40.66 0.33
C ASP A 63 -20.31 40.85 -0.89
N LEU A 64 -20.73 40.36 -2.06
CA LEU A 64 -19.98 40.41 -3.30
C LEU A 64 -20.19 41.71 -4.10
N SER A 65 -19.21 42.15 -4.85
CA SER A 65 -19.35 43.15 -5.91
C SER A 65 -20.10 42.56 -7.12
N ASP A 66 -20.48 43.39 -8.07
CA ASP A 66 -21.18 42.96 -9.29
C ASP A 66 -20.27 42.04 -10.15
N ARG A 67 -18.95 42.26 -10.17
CA ARG A 67 -17.99 41.45 -10.93
C ARG A 67 -17.78 40.10 -10.28
N GLU A 68 -17.69 40.04 -8.98
CA GLU A 68 -17.62 38.77 -8.22
C GLU A 68 -18.90 37.97 -8.39
N ARG A 69 -20.07 38.61 -8.32
CA ARG A 69 -21.36 37.94 -8.57
C ARG A 69 -21.46 37.32 -9.95
N ALA A 70 -20.80 37.92 -10.96
CA ALA A 70 -20.73 37.34 -12.30
C ALA A 70 -19.95 36.03 -12.38
N GLN A 71 -19.09 35.74 -11.38
CA GLN A 71 -18.36 34.46 -11.26
C GLN A 71 -19.18 33.38 -10.54
N VAL A 72 -20.34 33.72 -10.00
CA VAL A 72 -21.22 32.80 -9.26
C VAL A 72 -22.51 32.58 -10.04
N SER A 73 -22.82 31.33 -10.31
CA SER A 73 -24.05 30.95 -11.01
C SER A 73 -24.70 29.74 -10.34
N ARG A 74 -25.96 29.51 -10.67
CA ARG A 74 -26.62 28.25 -10.30
C ARG A 74 -26.37 27.25 -11.42
N PRO A 75 -26.03 25.97 -11.10
CA PRO A 75 -25.90 24.96 -12.12
C PRO A 75 -27.19 24.87 -12.95
N VAL A 76 -27.07 25.05 -14.27
CA VAL A 76 -28.21 24.90 -15.18
C VAL A 76 -28.46 23.42 -15.36
N MET A 77 -29.67 22.99 -15.04
CA MET A 77 -30.15 21.64 -15.34
C MET A 77 -30.60 21.61 -16.80
N SER A 78 -29.69 21.34 -17.73
CA SER A 78 -30.07 21.20 -19.15
C SER A 78 -29.59 19.86 -19.68
N GLY A 79 -30.53 19.03 -20.16
CA GLY A 79 -30.30 17.78 -20.89
C GLY A 79 -30.99 16.56 -20.28
N GLU A 80 -31.63 15.75 -21.12
CA GLU A 80 -32.35 14.51 -20.76
C GLU A 80 -31.47 13.43 -20.08
N ASN A 81 -30.16 13.63 -19.95
CA ASN A 81 -29.21 12.69 -19.39
C ASN A 81 -28.78 12.99 -17.94
N TYR A 82 -29.32 14.01 -17.30
CA TYR A 82 -28.91 14.36 -15.92
C TYR A 82 -29.81 13.64 -14.91
N LYS A 83 -29.42 12.43 -14.52
CA LYS A 83 -30.12 11.62 -13.48
C LYS A 83 -29.65 11.92 -12.05
N GLY A 84 -29.05 13.08 -11.74
CA GLY A 84 -28.52 13.40 -10.42
C GLY A 84 -29.03 14.73 -9.86
N ASN A 85 -29.04 14.85 -8.52
CA ASN A 85 -29.28 16.15 -7.87
C ASN A 85 -28.13 17.11 -8.21
N PRO A 86 -28.41 18.40 -8.47
CA PRO A 86 -27.39 19.39 -8.74
C PRO A 86 -26.44 19.51 -7.54
N VAL A 87 -25.13 19.45 -7.79
CA VAL A 87 -24.07 19.58 -6.78
C VAL A 87 -23.39 20.93 -6.92
N SER A 88 -22.91 21.49 -5.80
CA SER A 88 -22.08 22.69 -5.84
C SER A 88 -20.71 22.39 -6.48
N ARG A 89 -20.16 23.37 -7.22
CA ARG A 89 -18.87 23.23 -7.89
C ARG A 89 -17.99 24.46 -7.66
N ILE A 90 -16.72 24.24 -7.40
CA ILE A 90 -15.66 25.24 -7.46
C ILE A 90 -14.78 24.86 -8.66
N GLU A 91 -14.66 25.77 -9.60
CA GLU A 91 -13.87 25.64 -10.82
C GLU A 91 -12.86 26.77 -10.91
N PHE A 92 -11.83 26.63 -11.75
CA PHE A 92 -10.76 27.60 -11.84
C PHE A 92 -10.65 28.18 -13.24
N GLN A 93 -10.38 29.50 -13.29
CA GLN A 93 -10.08 30.24 -14.51
C GLN A 93 -8.94 31.21 -14.22
N LEU A 94 -7.73 30.68 -14.05
CA LEU A 94 -6.53 31.42 -13.70
C LEU A 94 -5.64 31.64 -14.94
N PRO A 95 -5.02 32.83 -15.10
CA PRO A 95 -3.97 33.04 -16.10
C PRO A 95 -2.85 32.02 -15.97
N ALA A 96 -2.22 31.66 -17.08
CA ALA A 96 -1.22 30.61 -17.12
C ALA A 96 0.01 30.86 -16.21
N ASP A 97 0.33 32.11 -15.94
CA ASP A 97 1.40 32.56 -15.05
C ASP A 97 0.97 32.72 -13.59
N GLN A 98 -0.33 32.52 -13.26
CA GLN A 98 -0.92 32.71 -11.93
C GLN A 98 -1.64 31.46 -11.41
N THR A 99 -1.18 30.29 -11.79
CA THR A 99 -1.85 29.02 -11.43
C THR A 99 -1.48 28.47 -10.04
N THR A 100 -0.61 29.17 -9.30
CA THR A 100 -0.22 28.79 -7.94
C THR A 100 -0.90 29.65 -6.91
N ILE A 101 -1.78 29.04 -6.09
CA ILE A 101 -2.46 29.68 -4.97
C ILE A 101 -1.63 29.48 -3.70
N ARG A 102 -1.18 30.60 -3.09
CA ARG A 102 -0.41 30.59 -1.84
C ARG A 102 -1.31 30.95 -0.66
N LEU A 103 -1.54 29.99 0.23
CA LEU A 103 -2.44 30.17 1.36
C LEU A 103 -1.73 30.92 2.51
N ARG A 104 -2.29 32.02 2.96
CA ARG A 104 -1.82 32.82 4.10
C ARG A 104 -2.28 32.29 5.45
N SER A 105 -3.36 31.51 5.45
CA SER A 105 -3.93 30.85 6.63
C SER A 105 -4.67 29.58 6.23
N ALA A 106 -5.07 28.76 7.20
CA ALA A 106 -5.88 27.58 6.93
C ALA A 106 -7.15 27.94 6.15
N LEU A 107 -7.48 27.15 5.12
CA LEU A 107 -8.75 27.28 4.42
C LEU A 107 -9.93 26.96 5.36
N PRO A 108 -11.11 27.53 5.11
CA PRO A 108 -12.32 27.10 5.80
C PRO A 108 -12.57 25.60 5.59
N ASN A 109 -13.06 24.90 6.62
CA ASN A 109 -13.47 23.51 6.48
C ASN A 109 -14.56 23.39 5.41
N ILE A 110 -14.49 22.33 4.60
CA ILE A 110 -15.52 22.02 3.61
C ILE A 110 -16.69 21.36 4.34
N THR A 111 -17.76 22.14 4.55
CA THR A 111 -18.98 21.72 5.24
C THR A 111 -20.16 21.49 4.28
N LYS A 112 -20.01 21.89 3.02
CA LYS A 112 -21.03 21.72 1.98
C LYS A 112 -21.06 20.29 1.49
N THR A 113 -22.17 19.59 1.71
CA THR A 113 -22.43 18.26 1.16
C THR A 113 -22.56 18.31 -0.36
N GLY A 114 -21.99 17.34 -1.05
CA GLY A 114 -22.07 17.23 -2.50
C GLY A 114 -21.26 18.31 -3.24
N LEU A 115 -20.11 18.75 -2.72
CA LEU A 115 -19.23 19.72 -3.37
C LEU A 115 -18.22 19.03 -4.30
N VAL A 116 -18.05 19.55 -5.50
CA VAL A 116 -16.95 19.19 -6.42
C VAL A 116 -15.97 20.35 -6.52
N ILE A 117 -14.69 20.13 -6.18
CA ILE A 117 -13.60 21.05 -6.41
C ILE A 117 -12.76 20.48 -7.56
N ASP A 118 -12.78 21.15 -8.71
CA ASP A 118 -12.17 20.68 -9.94
C ASP A 118 -11.08 21.64 -10.40
N GLY A 119 -9.83 21.23 -10.26
CA GLY A 119 -8.64 22.00 -10.64
C GLY A 119 -8.38 22.09 -12.14
N THR A 120 -9.30 21.60 -12.98
CA THR A 120 -9.20 21.84 -14.43
C THR A 120 -9.28 23.33 -14.72
N ASN A 121 -8.22 23.91 -15.29
CA ASN A 121 -8.16 25.34 -15.59
C ASN A 121 -8.85 25.63 -16.93
N SER A 122 -10.05 26.21 -16.89
CA SER A 122 -10.82 26.53 -18.09
C SER A 122 -10.23 27.67 -18.95
N PHE A 123 -9.27 28.42 -18.42
CA PHE A 123 -8.57 29.48 -19.18
C PHE A 123 -7.81 28.93 -20.39
N ASN A 124 -7.20 27.76 -20.26
CA ASN A 124 -6.46 27.10 -21.33
C ASN A 124 -7.34 26.41 -22.38
N VAL A 125 -8.58 26.04 -22.02
CA VAL A 125 -9.51 25.37 -22.94
C VAL A 125 -10.06 26.33 -24.00
N ALA A 126 -10.22 27.60 -23.66
CA ALA A 126 -10.72 28.62 -24.61
C ALA A 126 -9.70 28.96 -25.73
N ASN A 127 -8.41 28.70 -25.52
CA ASN A 127 -7.32 29.00 -26.47
C ASN A 127 -6.88 27.79 -27.33
N SER A 128 -7.37 26.61 -27.07
CA SER A 128 -7.11 25.42 -27.91
C SER A 128 -8.22 25.20 -28.93
N ILE A 129 -8.38 26.16 -29.84
CA ILE A 129 -9.16 25.92 -31.09
C ILE A 129 -8.22 25.20 -32.04
N ALA A 130 -8.44 23.96 -32.25
CA ALA A 130 -8.35 23.12 -33.45
C ALA A 130 -7.82 21.70 -33.16
N GLY A 131 -8.75 20.78 -33.07
CA GLY A 131 -8.61 19.50 -33.72
C GLY A 131 -7.44 18.59 -33.31
N PHE A 132 -7.32 18.22 -32.03
CA PHE A 132 -6.56 17.02 -31.64
C PHE A 132 -7.35 16.25 -30.58
N THR A 133 -8.01 15.18 -31.04
CA THR A 133 -8.56 14.15 -30.14
C THR A 133 -7.40 13.28 -29.70
N ILE A 134 -6.92 13.45 -28.47
CA ILE A 134 -5.99 12.50 -27.87
C ILE A 134 -6.80 11.31 -27.41
N THR A 135 -6.76 10.24 -28.18
CA THR A 135 -7.16 8.91 -27.73
C THR A 135 -6.19 8.48 -26.65
N ALA A 136 -6.66 8.43 -25.40
CA ALA A 136 -5.94 7.86 -24.30
C ALA A 136 -5.71 6.38 -24.57
N THR A 137 -4.50 6.01 -24.92
CA THR A 137 -4.03 4.62 -24.89
C THR A 137 -3.88 4.22 -23.41
N GLU A 138 -4.71 3.29 -22.99
CA GLU A 138 -4.62 2.65 -21.68
C GLU A 138 -3.26 1.97 -21.50
N SER A 139 -2.28 2.60 -20.90
CA SER A 139 -1.17 1.93 -20.16
C SER A 139 -0.11 2.86 -19.57
N SER A 140 -0.47 3.95 -18.91
CA SER A 140 0.47 4.55 -17.96
C SER A 140 -0.29 5.05 -16.73
N ASN A 141 0.05 4.54 -15.53
CA ASN A 141 -0.44 5.06 -14.25
C ASN A 141 0.10 6.47 -13.93
N ALA A 142 0.56 7.22 -14.91
CA ALA A 142 1.02 8.59 -14.73
C ALA A 142 -0.12 9.54 -15.08
N VAL A 143 -0.70 10.14 -14.06
CA VAL A 143 -1.67 11.23 -14.21
C VAL A 143 -0.93 12.44 -14.77
N GLU A 144 -1.52 13.09 -15.79
CA GLU A 144 -1.01 14.36 -16.32
C GLU A 144 -0.89 15.39 -15.18
N ALA A 145 0.16 16.22 -15.23
CA ALA A 145 0.41 17.21 -14.21
C ALA A 145 -0.75 18.21 -14.10
N PRO A 146 -1.37 18.38 -12.92
CA PRO A 146 -2.40 19.38 -12.72
C PRO A 146 -1.87 20.79 -12.97
N THR A 147 -2.70 21.64 -13.54
CA THR A 147 -2.31 23.04 -13.80
C THR A 147 -2.35 23.89 -12.53
N ILE A 148 -3.33 23.66 -11.65
CA ILE A 148 -3.54 24.48 -10.44
C ILE A 148 -2.77 23.87 -9.28
N ALA A 149 -1.93 24.67 -8.62
CA ALA A 149 -1.19 24.29 -7.42
C ALA A 149 -1.69 25.05 -6.18
N ILE A 150 -1.82 24.36 -5.06
CA ILE A 150 -2.20 24.91 -3.75
C ILE A 150 -1.07 24.60 -2.76
N ILE A 151 -0.44 25.64 -2.22
CA ILE A 151 0.67 25.54 -1.29
C ILE A 151 0.51 26.55 -0.14
N PRO A 152 1.13 26.36 1.02
CA PRO A 152 1.16 27.38 2.06
C PRO A 152 2.07 28.56 1.61
N ASP A 153 1.77 29.77 2.12
CA ASP A 153 2.63 30.94 1.91
C ASP A 153 3.97 30.78 2.66
N GLU A 154 5.04 31.24 2.06
CA GLU A 154 6.41 31.11 2.57
C GLU A 154 6.78 32.12 3.67
N LYS A 155 5.88 33.02 4.05
CA LYS A 155 6.17 33.99 5.10
C LYS A 155 6.43 33.29 6.43
N LEU A 156 7.70 33.18 6.73
CA LEU A 156 8.22 32.74 8.04
C LEU A 156 7.63 33.62 9.14
N SER A 157 6.96 33.01 10.10
CA SER A 157 6.63 33.71 11.34
C SER A 157 7.93 33.99 12.09
N THR A 158 8.45 35.20 11.96
CA THR A 158 9.61 35.69 12.74
C THR A 158 9.24 36.09 14.17
N THR A 159 8.05 35.80 14.64
CA THR A 159 7.67 36.04 16.05
C THR A 159 8.31 34.98 16.93
N ARG A 160 9.57 35.28 17.32
CA ARG A 160 10.26 34.64 18.44
C ARG A 160 9.45 34.92 19.70
N SER A 161 8.93 33.90 20.35
CA SER A 161 8.37 34.05 21.70
C SER A 161 9.54 34.33 22.64
N GLU A 162 9.60 35.51 23.20
CA GLU A 162 10.69 35.99 24.07
C GLU A 162 10.80 35.28 25.44
N ASN A 163 10.04 34.20 25.69
CA ASN A 163 10.00 33.49 26.95
C ASN A 163 10.34 32.00 26.83
N GLN A 164 11.56 31.65 26.38
CA GLN A 164 12.05 30.27 26.57
C GLN A 164 13.51 30.25 27.01
N ASN A 165 13.77 29.51 28.09
CA ASN A 165 15.05 29.35 28.77
C ASN A 165 16.11 28.70 27.86
N GLU A 166 17.36 29.11 28.01
CA GLU A 166 18.55 28.86 27.17
C GLU A 166 19.04 27.40 27.02
N THR A 167 18.27 26.38 27.38
CA THR A 167 18.71 24.98 27.33
C THR A 167 18.35 24.25 26.04
N ASP A 168 17.66 24.88 25.08
CA ASP A 168 17.16 24.25 23.83
C ASP A 168 17.81 24.78 22.54
N GLN A 169 19.01 25.37 22.61
CA GLN A 169 19.67 26.07 21.49
C GLN A 169 19.90 25.22 20.21
N HIS A 170 19.89 23.89 20.27
CA HIS A 170 20.02 23.03 19.08
C HIS A 170 18.69 22.62 18.42
N ARG A 171 17.55 22.97 19.05
CA ARG A 171 16.22 22.75 18.48
C ARG A 171 15.68 23.93 17.68
N ASP A 172 16.25 25.10 17.84
CA ASP A 172 15.66 26.37 17.41
C ASP A 172 15.90 26.73 15.92
N GLU A 173 16.87 26.12 15.25
CA GLU A 173 17.12 26.42 13.82
C GLU A 173 16.01 25.93 12.87
N LEU A 174 15.25 24.91 13.29
CA LEU A 174 14.08 24.41 12.55
C LEU A 174 12.76 25.09 12.99
N ASP A 175 12.75 25.82 14.11
CA ASP A 175 11.56 26.47 14.67
C ASP A 175 11.16 27.77 13.92
N GLY A 176 12.08 28.35 13.14
CA GLY A 176 11.80 29.53 12.30
C GLY A 176 10.91 29.28 11.10
N LEU A 177 10.68 28.02 10.71
CA LEU A 177 9.97 27.63 9.50
C LEU A 177 8.54 27.12 9.83
N ARG A 178 7.67 28.01 10.30
CA ARG A 178 6.24 27.69 10.41
C ARG A 178 5.51 28.21 9.18
N PRO A 179 4.84 27.33 8.39
CA PRO A 179 3.99 27.83 7.32
C PRO A 179 2.82 28.62 7.94
N THR A 180 2.71 29.87 7.58
CA THR A 180 1.58 30.71 8.00
C THR A 180 0.28 30.30 7.33
N GLY A 181 0.35 29.54 6.23
CA GLY A 181 -0.77 29.06 5.43
C GLY A 181 -1.60 27.92 6.03
N GLY A 182 -1.31 27.53 7.28
CA GLY A 182 -1.97 26.41 7.91
C GLY A 182 -1.26 25.07 7.66
N HIS A 183 -1.68 24.04 8.39
CA HIS A 183 -1.05 22.71 8.35
C HIS A 183 -1.82 21.71 7.47
N ARG A 184 -2.90 22.16 6.82
CA ARG A 184 -3.74 21.34 5.93
C ARG A 184 -4.07 22.11 4.65
N GLY A 185 -4.03 21.39 3.53
CA GLY A 185 -4.52 21.92 2.26
C GLY A 185 -6.04 22.03 2.29
N PHE A 186 -6.74 20.88 2.34
CA PHE A 186 -8.18 20.83 2.54
C PHE A 186 -8.54 20.06 3.81
N THR A 187 -9.54 20.55 4.53
CA THR A 187 -10.22 19.81 5.61
C THR A 187 -11.66 19.54 5.20
N ILE A 188 -12.00 18.26 5.02
CA ILE A 188 -13.33 17.81 4.58
C ILE A 188 -14.09 17.26 5.78
N THR A 189 -15.23 17.88 6.10
CA THR A 189 -16.09 17.49 7.23
C THR A 189 -17.51 17.13 6.80
N SER A 190 -17.75 17.02 5.50
CA SER A 190 -19.08 16.73 4.92
C SER A 190 -19.01 15.61 3.88
N SER A 191 -20.15 14.99 3.61
CA SER A 191 -20.29 13.87 2.69
C SER A 191 -20.41 14.28 1.22
N GLY A 192 -20.10 13.36 0.30
CA GLY A 192 -20.26 13.55 -1.13
C GLY A 192 -19.28 14.55 -1.77
N VAL A 193 -18.17 14.85 -1.11
CA VAL A 193 -17.17 15.79 -1.61
C VAL A 193 -16.23 15.11 -2.61
N THR A 194 -15.96 15.77 -3.72
CA THR A 194 -14.95 15.36 -4.70
C THR A 194 -13.87 16.44 -4.82
N VAL A 195 -12.60 16.06 -4.68
CA VAL A 195 -11.42 16.90 -4.93
C VAL A 195 -10.62 16.27 -6.05
N LYS A 196 -10.42 17.00 -7.14
CA LYS A 196 -9.73 16.46 -8.31
C LYS A 196 -8.92 17.45 -9.11
N ASN A 197 -7.95 16.92 -9.88
CA ASN A 197 -7.15 17.66 -10.85
C ASN A 197 -6.34 18.82 -10.22
N LEU A 198 -5.89 18.68 -8.97
CA LEU A 198 -5.11 19.68 -8.23
C LEU A 198 -3.74 19.15 -7.85
N ALA A 199 -2.74 20.02 -7.81
CA ALA A 199 -1.48 19.78 -7.15
C ALA A 199 -1.51 20.43 -5.75
N ILE A 200 -1.25 19.65 -4.69
CA ILE A 200 -1.34 20.12 -3.30
C ILE A 200 -0.08 19.67 -2.59
N ALA A 201 0.67 20.59 -1.98
CA ALA A 201 1.91 20.25 -1.30
C ALA A 201 2.34 21.32 -0.27
N GLY A 202 3.25 20.93 0.64
CA GLY A 202 3.89 21.85 1.59
C GLY A 202 3.20 21.92 2.96
N PHE A 203 2.16 21.14 3.21
CA PHE A 203 1.39 21.20 4.46
C PHE A 203 2.00 20.31 5.54
N THR A 204 2.59 20.95 6.57
CA THR A 204 3.30 20.27 7.66
C THR A 204 3.22 21.05 8.97
N THR A 205 3.65 20.42 10.07
CA THR A 205 3.84 21.04 11.39
C THR A 205 5.08 20.47 12.06
N ARG A 206 5.54 21.10 13.15
CA ARG A 206 6.65 20.59 13.97
C ARG A 206 6.41 19.15 14.48
N HIS A 207 5.17 18.81 14.86
CA HIS A 207 4.77 17.51 15.41
C HIS A 207 4.01 16.67 14.37
N ARG A 208 4.67 16.35 13.28
CA ARG A 208 4.08 15.70 12.07
C ARG A 208 3.14 14.52 12.35
N SER A 209 3.50 13.64 13.27
CA SER A 209 2.76 12.38 13.48
C SER A 209 2.00 12.29 14.82
N THR A 210 2.28 13.20 15.78
CA THR A 210 1.72 13.14 17.13
C THR A 210 0.77 14.30 17.45
N SER A 211 0.54 15.19 16.50
CA SER A 211 -0.38 16.31 16.66
C SER A 211 -1.81 15.81 16.88
N THR A 212 -2.55 16.47 17.76
CA THR A 212 -4.01 16.28 17.87
C THR A 212 -4.74 16.71 16.60
N GLU A 213 -4.08 17.50 15.78
CA GLU A 213 -4.52 17.96 14.48
C GLU A 213 -3.48 17.61 13.42
N PRO A 214 -3.48 16.37 12.91
CA PRO A 214 -2.48 15.91 11.95
C PRO A 214 -2.44 16.80 10.70
N PRO A 215 -1.24 17.21 10.25
CA PRO A 215 -1.07 17.94 9.00
C PRO A 215 -1.20 17.00 7.81
N ALA A 216 -1.83 17.47 6.73
CA ALA A 216 -1.97 16.70 5.50
C ALA A 216 -2.32 17.60 4.30
N ASP A 217 -2.07 17.13 3.09
CA ASP A 217 -2.56 17.81 1.89
C ASP A 217 -4.10 17.76 1.86
N ILE A 218 -4.69 16.60 2.18
CA ILE A 218 -6.14 16.43 2.34
C ILE A 218 -6.42 15.70 3.65
N PHE A 219 -7.20 16.33 4.52
CA PHE A 219 -7.62 15.78 5.81
C PHE A 219 -9.14 15.57 5.84
N ILE A 220 -9.58 14.36 6.20
CA ILE A 220 -10.98 13.95 6.25
C ILE A 220 -11.33 13.61 7.69
N THR A 221 -12.33 14.30 8.26
CA THR A 221 -12.75 14.09 9.65
C THR A 221 -14.21 14.45 9.85
N ALA A 222 -14.83 13.91 10.90
CA ALA A 222 -16.13 14.37 11.38
C ALA A 222 -16.05 15.84 11.85
N ALA A 223 -17.19 16.49 11.97
CA ALA A 223 -17.25 17.88 12.42
C ALA A 223 -16.53 18.08 13.77
N PRO A 224 -15.81 19.20 13.98
CA PRO A 224 -14.90 19.39 15.11
C PRO A 224 -15.59 19.48 16.48
N ASN A 225 -16.89 19.65 16.53
CA ASN A 225 -17.69 19.67 17.77
C ASN A 225 -17.99 18.27 18.35
N LEU A 226 -17.56 17.20 17.65
CA LEU A 226 -17.70 15.84 18.11
C LEU A 226 -16.42 15.40 18.81
N ASP A 227 -16.52 14.78 19.99
CA ASP A 227 -15.36 14.15 20.63
C ASP A 227 -15.02 12.84 19.91
N VAL A 228 -14.32 13.00 18.79
CA VAL A 228 -13.97 11.92 17.86
C VAL A 228 -12.71 11.14 18.26
N ARG A 229 -12.12 11.45 19.41
CA ARG A 229 -10.79 10.95 19.75
C ARG A 229 -10.77 9.52 20.28
N ARG A 230 -11.89 8.95 20.68
CA ARG A 230 -11.91 7.69 21.45
C ARG A 230 -12.96 6.68 21.01
N GLU A 231 -13.96 7.03 20.23
CA GLU A 231 -15.07 6.14 19.90
C GLU A 231 -15.36 6.12 18.40
N THR A 232 -15.73 4.94 17.91
CA THR A 232 -16.31 4.80 16.57
C THR A 232 -17.64 5.55 16.54
N LEU A 233 -17.76 6.55 15.69
CA LEU A 233 -18.99 7.34 15.55
C LEU A 233 -20.07 6.55 14.80
N GLU A 234 -21.32 6.87 15.06
CA GLU A 234 -22.43 6.39 14.24
C GLU A 234 -22.25 6.83 12.78
N SER A 235 -22.69 5.99 11.86
CA SER A 235 -22.38 6.15 10.42
C SER A 235 -22.88 7.45 9.81
N ASP A 236 -23.97 8.03 10.32
CA ASP A 236 -24.56 9.30 9.87
C ASP A 236 -23.78 10.55 10.32
N ARG A 237 -22.91 10.38 11.34
CA ARG A 237 -22.06 11.46 11.89
C ARG A 237 -20.67 11.51 11.26
N VAL A 238 -20.31 10.52 10.45
CA VAL A 238 -19.01 10.42 9.78
C VAL A 238 -19.16 10.83 8.32
N PRO A 239 -18.29 11.69 7.77
CA PRO A 239 -18.32 12.03 6.35
C PRO A 239 -18.20 10.76 5.49
N GLN A 240 -18.98 10.70 4.41
CA GLN A 240 -19.03 9.51 3.55
C GLN A 240 -19.06 9.90 2.07
N ASP A 241 -18.76 8.92 1.20
CA ASP A 241 -18.80 9.09 -0.25
C ASP A 241 -17.89 10.22 -0.75
N ILE A 242 -16.67 10.29 -0.20
CA ILE A 242 -15.66 11.28 -0.57
C ILE A 242 -14.77 10.67 -1.67
N ILE A 243 -14.49 11.46 -2.71
CA ILE A 243 -13.65 11.06 -3.84
C ILE A 243 -12.45 12.01 -3.94
N ILE A 244 -11.26 11.44 -3.89
CA ILE A 244 -10.00 12.13 -4.13
C ILE A 244 -9.40 11.51 -5.39
N GLU A 245 -9.42 12.24 -6.51
CA GLU A 245 -9.04 11.65 -7.80
C GLU A 245 -8.18 12.57 -8.68
N ASN A 246 -7.23 11.96 -9.40
CA ASN A 246 -6.39 12.64 -10.38
C ASN A 246 -5.63 13.84 -9.83
N ASN A 247 -5.24 13.81 -8.55
CA ASN A 247 -4.44 14.87 -7.93
C ASN A 247 -2.96 14.48 -7.88
N TRP A 248 -2.09 15.48 -7.82
CA TRP A 248 -0.74 15.34 -7.35
C TRP A 248 -0.66 15.81 -5.90
N LEU A 249 -0.34 14.92 -4.98
CA LEU A 249 -0.21 15.21 -3.54
C LEU A 249 1.26 15.08 -3.14
N GLY A 250 1.80 16.10 -2.48
CA GLY A 250 3.22 16.24 -2.12
C GLY A 250 4.14 16.58 -3.28
N ARG A 251 3.64 16.56 -4.52
CA ARG A 251 4.38 16.90 -5.74
C ARG A 251 3.70 18.06 -6.46
N LEU A 252 4.51 18.91 -7.06
CA LEU A 252 4.07 20.12 -7.76
C LEU A 252 4.44 20.06 -9.25
N PRO A 253 3.73 20.81 -10.10
CA PRO A 253 4.13 21.01 -11.49
C PRO A 253 5.56 21.55 -11.61
N GLN A 254 6.20 21.28 -12.74
CA GLN A 254 7.58 21.72 -12.97
C GLN A 254 7.74 23.23 -12.78
N GLY A 255 8.78 23.64 -12.08
CA GLY A 255 9.07 25.05 -11.78
C GLY A 255 8.36 25.62 -10.55
N THR A 256 7.38 24.90 -9.98
CA THR A 256 6.75 25.26 -8.70
C THR A 256 7.47 24.59 -7.56
N GLN A 257 7.83 25.33 -6.53
CA GLN A 257 8.52 24.83 -5.34
C GLN A 257 7.78 25.24 -4.07
N THR A 258 7.93 24.41 -3.05
CA THR A 258 7.50 24.71 -1.67
C THR A 258 8.71 24.54 -0.74
N PRO A 259 8.87 25.40 0.30
CA PRO A 259 10.00 25.33 1.22
C PRO A 259 10.02 24.04 2.04
N MET A 260 8.88 23.41 2.21
CA MET A 260 8.72 22.22 3.05
C MET A 260 7.95 21.14 2.33
N LYS A 261 8.26 19.88 2.68
CA LYS A 261 7.46 18.72 2.26
C LYS A 261 6.21 18.62 3.11
N SER A 262 5.13 18.13 2.52
CA SER A 262 3.92 17.78 3.28
C SER A 262 4.20 16.64 4.24
N ALA A 263 3.52 16.66 5.39
CA ALA A 263 3.64 15.57 6.36
C ALA A 263 2.96 14.29 5.87
N PHE A 264 1.73 14.39 5.39
CA PHE A 264 0.93 13.28 4.85
C PHE A 264 0.18 13.73 3.59
N GLY A 265 -0.08 12.79 2.66
CA GLY A 265 -0.88 13.07 1.48
C GLY A 265 -2.38 13.10 1.81
N VAL A 266 -3.00 11.94 1.99
CA VAL A 266 -4.40 11.84 2.42
C VAL A 266 -4.46 11.24 3.83
N TYR A 267 -5.02 11.98 4.75
CA TYR A 267 -5.27 11.52 6.11
C TYR A 267 -6.77 11.35 6.34
N VAL A 268 -7.24 10.10 6.42
CA VAL A 268 -8.63 9.77 6.75
C VAL A 268 -8.72 9.51 8.25
N PHE A 269 -9.02 10.55 9.02
CA PHE A 269 -9.17 10.43 10.47
C PHE A 269 -10.51 9.75 10.82
N ASN A 270 -11.60 10.23 10.19
CA ASN A 270 -12.91 9.60 10.18
C ASN A 270 -13.53 9.79 8.79
N GLY A 271 -13.89 8.71 8.09
CA GLY A 271 -14.52 8.80 6.78
C GLY A 271 -14.92 7.44 6.24
N ASN A 272 -16.18 7.25 5.88
CA ASN A 272 -16.69 6.01 5.31
C ASN A 272 -16.81 6.11 3.79
N ARG A 273 -16.59 5.01 3.07
CA ARG A 273 -16.66 4.94 1.60
C ARG A 273 -15.81 6.01 0.89
N VAL A 274 -14.64 6.31 1.48
CA VAL A 274 -13.66 7.22 0.86
C VAL A 274 -12.99 6.49 -0.30
N THR A 275 -13.01 7.09 -1.48
CA THR A 275 -12.34 6.59 -2.68
C THR A 275 -11.15 7.48 -3.02
N ILE A 276 -9.95 6.92 -3.04
CA ILE A 276 -8.69 7.58 -3.41
C ILE A 276 -8.20 6.88 -4.67
N ARG A 277 -8.28 7.56 -5.83
CA ARG A 277 -7.98 6.93 -7.11
C ARG A 277 -7.28 7.83 -8.12
N GLY A 278 -6.44 7.24 -8.96
CA GLY A 278 -5.79 7.95 -10.06
C GLY A 278 -4.86 9.09 -9.59
N ASN A 279 -4.40 9.09 -8.34
CA ASN A 279 -3.54 10.15 -7.83
C ASN A 279 -2.07 9.77 -7.95
N THR A 280 -1.20 10.78 -8.07
CA THR A 280 0.23 10.68 -7.76
C THR A 280 0.45 11.21 -6.35
N ILE A 281 0.87 10.35 -5.41
CA ILE A 281 1.06 10.67 -3.99
C ILE A 281 2.52 10.43 -3.65
N ALA A 282 3.30 11.50 -3.55
CA ALA A 282 4.74 11.38 -3.51
C ALA A 282 5.43 12.43 -2.65
N ASP A 283 6.66 12.09 -2.24
CA ASP A 283 7.62 13.00 -1.61
C ASP A 283 7.18 13.54 -0.22
N HIS A 284 6.22 12.87 0.45
CA HIS A 284 5.81 13.22 1.82
C HIS A 284 6.86 12.80 2.84
N ASP A 285 6.98 13.58 3.92
CA ASP A 285 7.84 13.24 5.06
C ASP A 285 7.36 11.97 5.78
N GLY A 286 6.05 11.81 5.91
CA GLY A 286 5.37 10.63 6.45
C GLY A 286 4.67 9.80 5.38
N SER A 287 3.66 9.05 5.77
CA SER A 287 2.91 8.17 4.87
C SER A 287 2.15 8.94 3.80
N GLY A 288 2.08 8.37 2.59
CA GLY A 288 1.27 8.94 1.51
C GLY A 288 -0.22 8.90 1.82
N ILE A 289 -0.71 7.78 2.35
CA ILE A 289 -2.10 7.61 2.79
C ILE A 289 -2.11 7.00 4.19
N ILE A 290 -2.95 7.55 5.07
CA ILE A 290 -3.14 7.02 6.42
C ILE A 290 -4.63 7.03 6.78
N THR A 291 -5.12 5.94 7.39
CA THR A 291 -6.41 5.87 8.07
C THR A 291 -6.20 5.88 9.58
N SER A 292 -7.21 6.26 10.37
CA SER A 292 -7.07 6.31 11.82
C SER A 292 -8.28 5.71 12.54
N ILE A 293 -9.22 6.51 13.03
CA ILE A 293 -10.28 6.03 13.92
C ILE A 293 -11.29 5.15 13.20
N GLN A 294 -11.81 5.62 12.05
CA GLN A 294 -12.86 4.92 11.31
C GLN A 294 -12.76 5.18 9.81
N SER A 295 -12.70 4.10 9.02
CA SER A 295 -12.63 4.16 7.55
C SER A 295 -13.27 2.92 6.95
N HIS A 296 -14.58 2.79 7.09
CA HIS A 296 -15.31 1.64 6.53
C HIS A 296 -15.39 1.72 5.00
N GLN A 297 -15.23 0.59 4.33
CA GLN A 297 -15.45 0.42 2.89
C GLN A 297 -14.64 1.42 2.03
N PHE A 298 -13.46 1.82 2.50
CA PHE A 298 -12.59 2.66 1.69
C PHE A 298 -12.10 1.92 0.44
N LYS A 299 -11.78 2.67 -0.61
CA LYS A 299 -11.17 2.15 -1.84
C LYS A 299 -9.96 2.99 -2.21
N ILE A 300 -8.80 2.34 -2.27
CA ILE A 300 -7.54 2.95 -2.70
C ILE A 300 -7.08 2.21 -3.95
N HIS A 301 -7.19 2.86 -5.12
CA HIS A 301 -6.89 2.16 -6.37
C HIS A 301 -6.35 3.05 -7.49
N ASN A 302 -5.61 2.45 -8.41
CA ASN A 302 -5.03 3.12 -9.58
C ASN A 302 -4.14 4.33 -9.22
N ASN A 303 -3.53 4.35 -8.03
CA ASN A 303 -2.63 5.42 -7.62
C ASN A 303 -1.17 5.03 -7.86
N LEU A 304 -0.34 6.05 -8.12
CA LEU A 304 1.11 5.98 -7.96
C LEU A 304 1.46 6.52 -6.56
N VAL A 305 2.03 5.67 -5.70
CA VAL A 305 2.45 6.06 -4.34
C VAL A 305 3.94 5.81 -4.19
N GLU A 306 4.74 6.88 -4.18
CA GLU A 306 6.19 6.72 -4.20
C GLU A 306 6.95 7.74 -3.34
N LYS A 307 8.15 7.35 -2.88
CA LYS A 307 9.09 8.23 -2.17
C LYS A 307 8.53 8.90 -0.92
N ASN A 308 7.61 8.23 -0.21
CA ASN A 308 7.02 8.71 1.04
C ASN A 308 7.73 8.13 2.27
N GLY A 309 7.65 8.80 3.42
CA GLY A 309 8.01 8.27 4.73
C GLY A 309 9.46 8.45 5.16
N PHE A 310 10.25 9.28 4.47
CA PHE A 310 11.68 9.41 4.77
C PHE A 310 12.01 10.22 6.02
N ALA A 311 11.10 11.04 6.51
CA ALA A 311 11.31 11.86 7.71
C ALA A 311 10.19 11.75 8.77
N GLY A 312 9.24 10.81 8.59
CA GLY A 312 8.12 10.60 9.51
C GLY A 312 7.72 9.13 9.63
N MET A 313 6.42 8.84 9.66
CA MET A 313 5.87 7.48 9.55
C MET A 313 6.25 6.91 8.20
N PRO A 314 6.98 5.79 8.14
CA PRO A 314 7.71 5.42 6.92
C PRO A 314 6.88 4.66 5.88
N ASP A 315 5.74 4.13 6.24
CA ASP A 315 4.99 3.22 5.38
C ASP A 315 4.20 4.01 4.31
N ALA A 316 4.15 3.53 3.07
CA ALA A 316 3.49 4.24 1.98
C ALA A 316 1.98 4.38 2.25
N LEU A 317 1.31 3.25 2.53
CA LEU A 317 -0.06 3.17 3.00
C LEU A 317 -0.05 2.62 4.43
N ARG A 318 -0.58 3.38 5.37
CA ARG A 318 -0.74 2.97 6.77
C ARG A 318 -2.23 2.87 7.10
N ILE A 319 -2.70 1.68 7.37
CA ILE A 319 -4.11 1.35 7.57
C ILE A 319 -4.33 0.98 9.03
N GLU A 320 -5.07 1.81 9.73
CA GLU A 320 -5.39 1.67 11.17
C GLU A 320 -6.86 1.95 11.43
N GLY A 321 -7.34 1.60 12.62
CA GLY A 321 -8.67 1.88 13.11
C GLY A 321 -9.73 0.88 12.66
N ASP A 322 -10.99 1.31 12.65
CA ASP A 322 -12.11 0.51 12.18
C ASP A 322 -12.20 0.60 10.65
N ILE A 323 -11.84 -0.49 9.96
CA ILE A 323 -11.60 -0.52 8.50
C ILE A 323 -12.47 -1.55 7.77
N ALA A 324 -13.59 -1.94 8.34
CA ALA A 324 -14.43 -3.00 7.79
C ALA A 324 -14.71 -2.82 6.28
N GLY A 325 -14.32 -3.80 5.45
CA GLY A 325 -14.57 -3.82 4.01
C GLY A 325 -13.68 -2.92 3.16
N GLY A 326 -12.50 -2.53 3.64
CA GLY A 326 -11.53 -1.75 2.87
C GLY A 326 -10.92 -2.52 1.70
N GLU A 327 -10.60 -1.84 0.60
CA GLU A 327 -9.97 -2.42 -0.59
C GLU A 327 -8.80 -1.57 -1.09
N ILE A 328 -7.66 -2.23 -1.36
CA ILE A 328 -6.44 -1.64 -1.93
C ILE A 328 -6.07 -2.43 -3.18
N TYR A 329 -6.23 -1.83 -4.37
CA TYR A 329 -6.03 -2.58 -5.60
C TYR A 329 -5.53 -1.74 -6.78
N GLN A 330 -4.84 -2.40 -7.72
CA GLN A 330 -4.32 -1.78 -8.94
C GLN A 330 -3.46 -0.53 -8.70
N ASN A 331 -2.81 -0.43 -7.53
CA ASN A 331 -1.87 0.64 -7.25
C ASN A 331 -0.45 0.22 -7.65
N ARG A 332 0.34 1.22 -8.01
CA ARG A 332 1.80 1.13 -8.09
C ARG A 332 2.40 1.79 -6.85
N ILE A 333 2.99 0.98 -5.97
CA ILE A 333 3.54 1.41 -4.68
C ILE A 333 5.03 1.14 -4.68
N GLN A 334 5.85 2.19 -4.78
CA GLN A 334 7.28 2.00 -5.02
C GLN A 334 8.18 2.99 -4.30
N ASN A 335 9.40 2.53 -3.98
CA ASN A 335 10.48 3.40 -3.49
C ASN A 335 10.12 4.18 -2.21
N ASN A 336 9.26 3.63 -1.35
CA ASN A 336 8.90 4.26 -0.08
C ASN A 336 9.87 3.83 1.04
N ALA A 337 9.93 4.60 2.11
CA ALA A 337 10.89 4.41 3.20
C ALA A 337 10.63 3.15 4.04
N GLY A 338 9.38 2.79 4.24
CA GLY A 338 8.91 1.61 4.98
C GLY A 338 8.13 0.64 4.12
N SER A 339 7.19 -0.08 4.70
CA SER A 339 6.32 -1.01 3.98
C SER A 339 5.50 -0.32 2.89
N GLY A 340 5.23 -1.03 1.79
CA GLY A 340 4.27 -0.56 0.80
C GLY A 340 2.87 -0.47 1.40
N VAL A 341 2.42 -1.52 2.09
CA VAL A 341 1.16 -1.52 2.85
C VAL A 341 1.43 -2.02 4.27
N TYR A 342 1.04 -1.26 5.25
CA TYR A 342 1.12 -1.59 6.66
C TYR A 342 -0.25 -1.53 7.31
N VAL A 343 -0.79 -2.70 7.68
CA VAL A 343 -2.08 -2.85 8.37
C VAL A 343 -1.82 -3.12 9.84
N PHE A 344 -2.13 -2.14 10.70
CA PHE A 344 -1.77 -2.18 12.11
C PHE A 344 -2.99 -2.17 13.02
N ASN A 345 -3.15 -3.23 13.79
CA ASN A 345 -4.19 -3.39 14.82
C ASN A 345 -5.58 -2.89 14.36
N PRO A 346 -6.06 -3.33 13.19
CA PRO A 346 -7.33 -2.87 12.69
C PRO A 346 -8.48 -3.57 13.41
N LYS A 347 -9.62 -2.88 13.46
CA LYS A 347 -10.90 -3.52 13.68
C LYS A 347 -11.56 -3.74 12.32
N GLY A 348 -11.84 -4.99 11.98
CA GLY A 348 -12.29 -5.38 10.63
C GLY A 348 -11.15 -5.85 9.72
N SER A 349 -11.45 -6.06 8.46
CA SER A 349 -10.53 -6.64 7.47
C SER A 349 -10.44 -5.80 6.20
N THR A 350 -9.37 -6.02 5.43
CA THR A 350 -9.15 -5.37 4.13
C THR A 350 -8.70 -6.38 3.08
N LYS A 351 -8.96 -6.07 1.81
CA LYS A 351 -8.47 -6.81 0.65
C LYS A 351 -7.38 -6.03 -0.05
N ILE A 352 -6.24 -6.66 -0.31
CA ILE A 352 -5.07 -6.09 -0.98
C ILE A 352 -4.79 -6.94 -2.22
N TYR A 353 -5.12 -6.43 -3.41
CA TYR A 353 -5.04 -7.25 -4.59
C TYR A 353 -4.65 -6.49 -5.87
N SER A 354 -4.01 -7.21 -6.78
CA SER A 354 -3.60 -6.68 -8.10
C SER A 354 -2.74 -5.41 -8.02
N ASN A 355 -1.97 -5.24 -6.93
CA ASN A 355 -1.02 -4.13 -6.80
C ASN A 355 0.37 -4.54 -7.30
N GLN A 356 1.13 -3.55 -7.75
CA GLN A 356 2.57 -3.64 -7.99
C GLN A 356 3.31 -2.97 -6.84
N LEU A 357 3.97 -3.77 -5.99
CA LEU A 357 4.79 -3.29 -4.89
C LEU A 357 6.26 -3.47 -5.26
N GLN A 358 7.01 -2.37 -5.39
CA GLN A 358 8.37 -2.44 -5.88
C GLN A 358 9.33 -1.62 -5.01
N ASN A 359 10.42 -2.26 -4.55
CA ASN A 359 11.54 -1.57 -3.92
C ASN A 359 11.12 -0.60 -2.79
N ASN A 360 10.13 -1.00 -1.99
CA ASN A 360 9.78 -0.29 -0.76
C ASN A 360 10.79 -0.62 0.33
N SER A 361 10.64 -0.03 1.53
CA SER A 361 11.57 -0.24 2.66
C SER A 361 12.99 0.27 2.44
N GLN A 362 13.13 1.39 1.72
CA GLN A 362 14.46 1.94 1.40
C GLN A 362 15.20 2.48 2.63
N ARG A 363 14.49 2.94 3.65
CA ARG A 363 15.08 3.42 4.90
C ARG A 363 15.15 2.34 5.97
N TYR A 364 14.18 1.41 5.97
CA TYR A 364 14.06 0.37 6.98
C TYR A 364 13.84 -0.97 6.30
N ARG A 365 14.50 -2.01 6.79
CA ARG A 365 14.19 -3.38 6.35
C ARG A 365 12.81 -3.77 6.85
N ARG A 366 11.81 -3.80 5.97
CA ARG A 366 10.43 -4.13 6.28
C ARG A 366 9.81 -4.97 5.19
N ALA A 367 8.74 -5.68 5.51
CA ALA A 367 7.96 -6.40 4.52
C ALA A 367 7.33 -5.45 3.50
N ALA A 368 7.14 -5.92 2.28
CA ALA A 368 6.37 -5.16 1.29
C ALA A 368 4.92 -4.96 1.76
N ILE A 369 4.31 -6.00 2.34
CA ILE A 369 3.00 -5.97 3.01
C ILE A 369 3.17 -6.53 4.42
N TYR A 370 2.77 -5.77 5.42
CA TYR A 370 2.76 -6.18 6.81
C TYR A 370 1.34 -6.17 7.36
N LEU A 371 0.91 -7.28 7.93
CA LEU A 371 -0.45 -7.47 8.44
C LEU A 371 -0.44 -7.80 9.93
N THR A 372 -1.32 -7.13 10.67
CA THR A 372 -1.83 -7.61 11.96
C THR A 372 -3.35 -7.71 11.89
N GLY A 373 -3.95 -8.49 12.76
CA GLY A 373 -5.40 -8.67 12.76
C GLY A 373 -5.86 -9.94 12.02
N ILE A 374 -7.10 -9.96 11.60
CA ILE A 374 -7.79 -11.18 11.16
C ILE A 374 -8.49 -11.00 9.82
N ASN A 375 -8.61 -12.11 9.06
CA ASN A 375 -9.44 -12.21 7.85
C ASN A 375 -9.07 -11.21 6.73
N HIS A 376 -7.81 -10.81 6.64
CA HIS A 376 -7.31 -10.05 5.50
C HIS A 376 -7.12 -10.97 4.29
N GLU A 377 -7.24 -10.39 3.10
CA GLU A 377 -7.03 -11.09 1.83
C GLU A 377 -5.92 -10.38 1.04
N VAL A 378 -4.83 -11.09 0.72
CA VAL A 378 -3.71 -10.61 -0.09
C VAL A 378 -3.57 -11.51 -1.30
N ARG A 379 -3.95 -11.04 -2.50
CA ARG A 379 -3.94 -11.87 -3.69
C ARG A 379 -3.57 -11.13 -4.98
N ASN A 380 -3.01 -11.89 -5.90
CA ASN A 380 -2.70 -11.39 -7.25
C ASN A 380 -1.77 -10.15 -7.25
N ASN A 381 -0.96 -9.93 -6.21
CA ASN A 381 0.00 -8.84 -6.18
C ASN A 381 1.33 -9.28 -6.80
N GLN A 382 2.01 -8.34 -7.46
CA GLN A 382 3.40 -8.48 -7.85
C GLN A 382 4.28 -7.75 -6.83
N ILE A 383 5.15 -8.51 -6.16
CA ILE A 383 5.94 -8.02 -5.04
C ILE A 383 7.42 -8.18 -5.38
N THR A 384 8.12 -7.05 -5.54
CA THR A 384 9.57 -6.98 -5.72
C THR A 384 10.18 -6.23 -4.53
N GLN A 385 10.82 -6.97 -3.61
CA GLN A 385 11.27 -6.42 -2.32
C GLN A 385 12.72 -6.80 -2.02
N PRO A 386 13.71 -6.13 -2.62
CA PRO A 386 15.12 -6.49 -2.48
C PRO A 386 15.70 -6.21 -1.09
N SER A 387 14.99 -5.48 -0.23
CA SER A 387 15.44 -5.08 1.11
C SER A 387 14.66 -5.72 2.25
N GLY A 388 13.70 -6.61 1.97
CA GLY A 388 12.85 -7.19 3.02
C GLY A 388 12.03 -8.40 2.58
N THR A 389 11.15 -8.81 3.46
CA THR A 389 10.21 -9.92 3.28
C THR A 389 9.06 -9.52 2.35
N GLY A 390 8.45 -10.49 1.66
CA GLY A 390 7.29 -10.25 0.82
C GLY A 390 6.07 -9.84 1.64
N VAL A 391 5.42 -10.81 2.30
CA VAL A 391 4.27 -10.59 3.18
C VAL A 391 4.60 -11.10 4.58
N VAL A 392 4.45 -10.26 5.58
CA VAL A 392 4.55 -10.62 7.00
C VAL A 392 3.17 -10.62 7.62
N VAL A 393 2.87 -11.66 8.40
CA VAL A 393 1.68 -11.74 9.26
C VAL A 393 2.12 -11.89 10.70
N ALA A 394 1.66 -11.00 11.58
CA ALA A 394 2.01 -11.02 12.99
C ALA A 394 0.78 -11.03 13.88
N ALA A 395 0.83 -11.78 14.98
CA ALA A 395 -0.23 -11.79 15.99
C ALA A 395 -0.15 -10.53 16.84
N TYR A 396 -1.17 -9.63 16.68
CA TYR A 396 -1.30 -8.46 17.56
C TYR A 396 -2.72 -7.87 17.46
N PRO A 397 -3.58 -8.06 18.44
CA PRO A 397 -3.45 -8.98 19.59
C PRO A 397 -3.58 -10.45 19.20
N SER A 398 -4.21 -10.75 18.08
CA SER A 398 -4.37 -12.09 17.50
C SER A 398 -4.35 -12.03 15.98
N SER A 399 -4.03 -13.15 15.32
CA SER A 399 -3.98 -13.22 13.86
C SER A 399 -4.41 -14.61 13.41
N TYR A 400 -5.46 -14.66 12.60
CA TYR A 400 -5.94 -15.88 11.93
C TYR A 400 -6.80 -15.51 10.71
N GLY A 401 -7.01 -16.47 9.83
CA GLY A 401 -7.87 -16.30 8.66
C GLY A 401 -7.31 -15.40 7.57
N ASN A 402 -6.06 -14.93 7.67
CA ASN A 402 -5.47 -14.08 6.64
C ASN A 402 -5.08 -14.94 5.42
N GLN A 403 -5.75 -14.73 4.30
CA GLN A 403 -5.58 -15.49 3.06
C GLN A 403 -4.54 -14.80 2.17
N ILE A 404 -3.45 -15.51 1.84
CA ILE A 404 -2.39 -15.01 0.97
C ILE A 404 -2.28 -15.97 -0.20
N SER A 405 -2.73 -15.55 -1.39
CA SER A 405 -2.83 -16.44 -2.54
C SER A 405 -2.46 -15.77 -3.85
N ASN A 406 -1.92 -16.56 -4.77
CA ASN A 406 -1.60 -16.13 -6.13
C ASN A 406 -0.77 -14.85 -6.23
N ASN A 407 0.09 -14.57 -5.24
CA ASN A 407 1.02 -13.48 -5.33
C ASN A 407 2.30 -13.93 -6.05
N GLN A 408 2.89 -13.04 -6.82
CA GLN A 408 4.20 -13.23 -7.45
C GLN A 408 5.26 -12.52 -6.61
N PHE A 409 6.26 -13.26 -6.16
CA PHE A 409 7.40 -12.72 -5.43
C PHE A 409 8.64 -12.70 -6.31
N ILE A 410 9.35 -11.58 -6.35
CA ILE A 410 10.51 -11.37 -7.21
C ILE A 410 11.63 -10.72 -6.39
N GLY A 411 12.74 -11.43 -6.20
CA GLY A 411 13.93 -10.89 -5.54
C GLY A 411 13.68 -10.39 -4.12
N VAL A 412 12.80 -11.04 -3.32
CA VAL A 412 12.62 -10.71 -1.91
C VAL A 412 13.85 -11.14 -1.10
N GLN A 413 14.33 -10.31 -0.18
CA GLN A 413 15.50 -10.64 0.65
C GLN A 413 15.14 -11.63 1.76
N GLY A 414 13.97 -11.51 2.37
CA GLY A 414 13.45 -12.44 3.37
C GLY A 414 12.61 -13.55 2.76
N LEU A 415 11.68 -14.11 3.55
CA LEU A 415 10.71 -15.09 3.05
C LEU A 415 9.67 -14.44 2.15
N PRO A 416 9.14 -15.14 1.14
CA PRO A 416 7.97 -14.67 0.41
C PRO A 416 6.77 -14.44 1.33
N ILE A 417 6.51 -15.35 2.27
CA ILE A 417 5.50 -15.26 3.32
C ILE A 417 6.16 -15.66 4.64
N ASP A 418 6.01 -14.84 5.66
CA ASP A 418 6.62 -15.02 6.98
C ASP A 418 5.56 -14.79 8.07
N LEU A 419 5.33 -15.80 8.89
CA LEU A 419 4.39 -15.77 10.01
C LEU A 419 5.17 -15.54 11.30
N VAL A 420 5.16 -14.32 11.83
CA VAL A 420 5.88 -14.00 13.07
C VAL A 420 5.39 -14.84 14.22
N SER A 421 6.29 -15.61 14.83
CA SER A 421 6.01 -16.59 15.88
C SER A 421 6.41 -16.14 17.28
N GLN A 422 6.99 -14.97 17.43
CA GLN A 422 7.42 -14.48 18.74
C GLN A 422 6.29 -13.77 19.49
N SER A 423 6.04 -14.25 20.70
CA SER A 423 5.14 -13.59 21.65
C SER A 423 5.87 -12.47 22.41
N ASN A 424 5.11 -11.50 22.90
CA ASN A 424 5.58 -10.36 23.69
C ASN A 424 6.48 -9.36 22.95
N THR A 425 6.54 -9.44 21.64
CA THR A 425 7.31 -8.52 20.84
C THR A 425 6.38 -7.50 20.18
N HIS A 426 6.72 -6.23 20.28
CA HIS A 426 5.92 -5.19 19.63
C HIS A 426 6.02 -5.35 18.10
N PRO A 427 4.92 -5.22 17.34
CA PRO A 427 4.93 -5.37 15.88
C PRO A 427 5.99 -4.54 15.16
N ASN A 428 6.43 -3.44 15.76
CA ASN A 428 7.48 -2.60 15.21
C ASN A 428 8.85 -3.30 15.13
N ASP A 429 9.11 -4.29 15.98
CA ASP A 429 10.41 -4.92 16.10
C ASP A 429 10.62 -6.00 15.04
N TYR A 430 9.53 -6.62 14.58
CA TYR A 430 9.58 -7.73 13.60
C TYR A 430 8.87 -7.43 12.28
N ARG A 431 8.89 -6.18 11.85
CA ARG A 431 8.23 -5.78 10.58
C ARG A 431 8.86 -6.37 9.32
N ASN A 432 10.02 -7.01 9.46
CA ASN A 432 10.65 -7.75 8.38
C ASN A 432 10.43 -9.26 8.48
N GLY A 433 9.70 -9.73 9.51
CA GLY A 433 9.56 -11.14 9.81
C GLY A 433 10.66 -11.65 10.75
N ASP A 434 10.49 -12.84 11.28
CA ASP A 434 11.44 -13.54 12.18
C ASP A 434 12.05 -14.80 11.55
N GLY A 435 11.77 -15.05 10.28
CA GLY A 435 12.29 -16.17 9.51
C GLY A 435 11.43 -17.43 9.60
N THR A 436 11.98 -18.54 9.15
CA THR A 436 11.23 -19.79 9.02
C THR A 436 10.79 -20.35 10.35
N ASN A 437 9.52 -20.62 10.46
CA ASN A 437 8.91 -21.26 11.60
C ASN A 437 9.24 -22.76 11.67
N ILE A 438 9.57 -23.23 12.88
CA ILE A 438 9.68 -24.66 13.16
C ILE A 438 8.26 -25.23 13.27
N ARG A 439 8.01 -26.37 12.60
CA ARG A 439 6.73 -27.09 12.72
C ARG A 439 6.43 -27.36 14.19
N THR A 440 5.20 -27.08 14.59
CA THR A 440 4.74 -27.31 15.97
C THR A 440 3.24 -27.54 16.00
N ASP A 441 2.82 -28.36 16.96
CA ASP A 441 1.42 -28.58 17.28
C ASP A 441 1.05 -27.90 18.63
N SER A 442 1.93 -27.04 19.15
CA SER A 442 1.69 -26.29 20.38
C SER A 442 0.58 -25.27 20.20
N ARG A 443 -0.50 -25.42 20.96
CA ARG A 443 -1.62 -24.47 20.98
C ARG A 443 -1.17 -23.07 21.40
N GLU A 444 -0.33 -22.98 22.41
CA GLU A 444 0.16 -21.69 22.92
C GLU A 444 0.92 -20.94 21.83
N ARG A 445 1.73 -21.62 21.04
CA ARG A 445 2.43 -21.02 19.93
C ARG A 445 1.46 -20.60 18.83
N GLY A 446 0.44 -21.40 18.54
CA GLY A 446 -0.60 -21.06 17.57
C GLY A 446 -1.31 -19.76 17.93
N GLU A 447 -1.65 -19.57 19.20
CA GLU A 447 -2.34 -18.35 19.68
C GLU A 447 -1.46 -17.08 19.60
N ARG A 448 -0.12 -17.24 19.56
CA ARG A 448 0.86 -16.14 19.58
C ARG A 448 1.61 -15.94 18.26
N SER A 449 1.19 -16.63 17.22
CA SER A 449 1.82 -16.58 15.90
C SER A 449 0.89 -16.00 14.85
N GLY A 450 1.47 -15.46 13.80
CA GLY A 450 0.72 -15.09 12.61
C GLY A 450 -0.08 -16.27 12.08
N ASN A 451 -1.30 -16.04 11.63
CA ASN A 451 -2.22 -17.07 11.12
C ASN A 451 -2.34 -18.30 12.03
N ALA A 452 -2.44 -18.06 13.35
CA ALA A 452 -2.54 -19.09 14.37
C ALA A 452 -1.42 -20.16 14.27
N GLY A 453 -0.27 -19.81 13.74
CA GLY A 453 0.90 -20.69 13.59
C GLY A 453 0.66 -21.89 12.67
N ILE A 454 -0.18 -21.76 11.66
CA ILE A 454 -0.46 -22.84 10.69
C ILE A 454 0.84 -23.38 10.08
N ASN A 455 1.02 -24.72 10.16
CA ASN A 455 2.18 -25.38 9.60
C ASN A 455 2.12 -25.45 8.07
N ALA A 456 3.25 -25.24 7.42
CA ALA A 456 3.39 -25.48 5.99
C ALA A 456 3.18 -26.97 5.64
N PRO A 457 2.78 -27.31 4.40
CA PRO A 457 2.69 -28.69 3.93
C PRO A 457 4.02 -29.45 4.09
N THR A 458 3.96 -30.78 4.03
CA THR A 458 5.15 -31.63 4.01
C THR A 458 5.13 -32.47 2.75
N PHE A 459 6.14 -32.33 1.90
CA PHE A 459 6.29 -33.19 0.73
C PHE A 459 6.74 -34.61 1.14
N LEU A 460 6.29 -35.61 0.42
CA LEU A 460 6.69 -37.02 0.70
C LEU A 460 8.14 -37.30 0.38
N SER A 461 8.79 -36.48 -0.46
CA SER A 461 10.19 -36.63 -0.83
C SER A 461 10.85 -35.26 -0.98
N PRO A 462 12.15 -35.11 -0.68
CA PRO A 462 12.91 -33.90 -1.02
C PRO A 462 13.21 -33.78 -2.53
N GLU A 463 12.98 -34.86 -3.30
CA GLU A 463 13.23 -34.91 -4.74
C GLU A 463 12.09 -35.61 -5.46
N PHE A 464 11.73 -35.07 -6.64
CA PHE A 464 10.73 -35.65 -7.54
C PHE A 464 11.32 -35.78 -8.93
N TYR A 465 10.92 -36.83 -9.64
CA TYR A 465 11.52 -37.21 -10.91
C TYR A 465 10.56 -37.00 -12.08
N ILE A 466 11.09 -36.48 -13.18
CA ILE A 466 10.37 -36.32 -14.42
C ILE A 466 10.19 -37.67 -15.08
N SER A 467 8.97 -38.05 -15.37
CA SER A 467 8.62 -39.25 -16.13
C SER A 467 9.21 -39.20 -17.54
N ASN A 468 9.92 -40.24 -17.96
CA ASN A 468 10.41 -40.36 -19.33
C ASN A 468 9.30 -40.67 -20.35
N VAL A 469 8.08 -40.98 -19.89
CA VAL A 469 6.96 -41.35 -20.75
C VAL A 469 6.23 -40.11 -21.27
N ASP A 470 5.96 -39.14 -20.40
CA ASP A 470 5.11 -38.00 -20.71
C ASP A 470 5.66 -36.66 -20.19
N GLY A 471 6.86 -36.66 -19.64
CA GLY A 471 7.50 -35.44 -19.13
C GLY A 471 6.84 -34.84 -17.87
N SER A 472 5.94 -35.58 -17.23
CA SER A 472 5.25 -35.13 -16.01
C SER A 472 6.00 -35.51 -14.75
N ILE A 473 5.67 -34.84 -13.65
CA ILE A 473 6.00 -35.27 -12.28
C ILE A 473 4.71 -35.51 -11.51
N GLU A 474 4.73 -36.44 -10.56
CA GLU A 474 3.68 -36.59 -9.57
C GLU A 474 4.21 -36.03 -8.24
N LEU A 475 3.73 -34.84 -7.87
CA LEU A 475 4.08 -34.15 -6.64
C LEU A 475 3.08 -34.54 -5.56
N ALA A 476 3.55 -35.12 -4.45
CA ALA A 476 2.68 -35.58 -3.38
C ALA A 476 3.18 -35.13 -1.99
N GLY A 477 2.26 -35.02 -1.06
CA GLY A 477 2.56 -34.56 0.29
C GLY A 477 1.38 -34.73 1.26
N THR A 478 1.58 -34.21 2.46
CA THR A 478 0.57 -34.18 3.54
C THR A 478 0.43 -32.77 4.08
N THR A 479 -0.78 -32.43 4.54
CA THR A 479 -1.09 -31.15 5.17
C THR A 479 -2.38 -31.25 5.99
N LEU A 480 -3.10 -30.14 6.24
CA LEU A 480 -4.42 -30.16 6.86
C LEU A 480 -5.48 -30.76 5.91
N PRO A 481 -6.54 -31.39 6.41
CA PRO A 481 -7.61 -31.97 5.60
C PRO A 481 -8.43 -30.89 4.88
N ASN A 482 -8.87 -31.20 3.67
CA ASN A 482 -9.73 -30.34 2.84
C ASN A 482 -9.21 -28.91 2.64
N ALA A 483 -7.90 -28.71 2.71
CA ALA A 483 -7.23 -27.42 2.58
C ALA A 483 -6.83 -27.11 1.15
N ASP A 484 -6.77 -25.84 0.81
CA ASP A 484 -6.26 -25.36 -0.49
C ASP A 484 -4.74 -25.25 -0.45
N ILE A 485 -4.08 -25.81 -1.45
CA ILE A 485 -2.63 -25.83 -1.56
C ILE A 485 -2.23 -25.11 -2.85
N GLU A 486 -1.32 -24.14 -2.73
CA GLU A 486 -0.68 -23.54 -3.89
C GLU A 486 0.74 -24.04 -4.04
N ILE A 487 1.10 -24.48 -5.25
CA ILE A 487 2.44 -24.92 -5.62
C ILE A 487 3.14 -23.79 -6.36
N TYR A 488 4.33 -23.47 -5.91
CA TYR A 488 5.16 -22.39 -6.45
C TYR A 488 6.45 -22.97 -7.04
N LYS A 489 6.78 -22.52 -8.24
CA LYS A 489 8.14 -22.64 -8.74
C LYS A 489 8.97 -21.53 -8.09
N VAL A 490 10.06 -21.92 -7.44
CA VAL A 490 10.91 -21.02 -6.68
C VAL A 490 12.33 -21.01 -7.24
N SER A 491 12.99 -19.84 -7.12
CA SER A 491 14.40 -19.70 -7.44
C SER A 491 15.15 -19.05 -6.28
N ALA A 492 16.45 -19.35 -6.20
CA ALA A 492 17.38 -18.72 -5.28
C ALA A 492 18.45 -18.01 -6.09
N THR A 493 18.78 -16.79 -5.72
CA THR A 493 20.06 -16.18 -6.07
C THR A 493 21.09 -16.56 -5.02
N SER A 494 22.30 -16.84 -5.41
CA SER A 494 23.26 -17.72 -4.78
C SER A 494 23.67 -17.48 -3.33
N ASP A 495 23.50 -16.32 -2.69
CA ASP A 495 24.25 -16.10 -1.44
C ASP A 495 23.53 -15.46 -0.23
N MET A 496 22.26 -15.08 -0.31
CA MET A 496 21.64 -14.36 0.83
C MET A 496 20.19 -14.73 1.11
N THR A 497 19.77 -15.92 0.78
CA THR A 497 18.35 -16.29 0.89
C THR A 497 18.10 -17.16 2.11
N VAL A 498 17.17 -16.73 2.94
CA VAL A 498 16.56 -17.59 3.97
C VAL A 498 15.86 -18.73 3.23
N ASN A 499 16.27 -20.00 3.51
CA ASN A 499 15.76 -21.22 2.86
C ASN A 499 15.98 -21.34 1.34
N GLY A 500 16.84 -20.55 0.73
CA GLY A 500 17.13 -20.67 -0.70
C GLY A 500 15.98 -20.23 -1.62
N MET A 501 15.13 -19.33 -1.20
CA MET A 501 14.03 -18.78 -1.99
C MET A 501 14.06 -17.25 -1.96
N ASN A 502 14.14 -16.62 -3.13
CA ASN A 502 13.95 -15.18 -3.24
C ASN A 502 12.92 -14.80 -4.31
N SER A 503 12.50 -15.74 -5.11
CA SER A 503 11.42 -15.55 -6.07
C SER A 503 10.50 -16.76 -6.06
N ALA A 504 9.20 -16.52 -6.16
CA ALA A 504 8.18 -17.55 -6.17
C ALA A 504 7.05 -17.17 -7.13
N THR A 505 6.73 -18.06 -8.06
CA THR A 505 5.62 -17.91 -9.00
C THR A 505 4.75 -19.14 -8.91
N ARG A 506 3.45 -18.94 -8.70
CA ARG A 506 2.49 -20.06 -8.62
C ARG A 506 2.41 -20.80 -9.95
N VAL A 507 2.49 -22.12 -9.90
CA VAL A 507 2.40 -23.00 -11.06
C VAL A 507 1.16 -23.89 -11.02
N ALA A 508 0.62 -24.19 -9.84
CA ALA A 508 -0.57 -25.01 -9.71
C ALA A 508 -1.29 -24.79 -8.38
N THR A 509 -2.52 -25.29 -8.30
CA THR A 509 -3.31 -25.42 -7.09
C THR A 509 -3.87 -26.82 -6.99
N VAL A 510 -3.99 -27.35 -5.79
CA VAL A 510 -4.60 -28.63 -5.48
C VAL A 510 -5.28 -28.57 -4.13
N LYS A 511 -6.29 -29.39 -3.91
CA LYS A 511 -6.96 -29.53 -2.60
C LYS A 511 -6.50 -30.82 -1.94
N SER A 512 -6.22 -30.79 -0.64
CA SER A 512 -5.98 -32.01 0.14
C SER A 512 -7.24 -32.81 0.32
N SER A 513 -7.07 -34.13 0.46
CA SER A 513 -8.14 -35.06 0.81
C SER A 513 -8.54 -34.93 2.29
N ALA A 514 -9.60 -35.62 2.67
CA ALA A 514 -9.99 -35.75 4.08
C ALA A 514 -8.94 -36.51 4.94
N ASP A 515 -8.06 -37.27 4.30
CA ASP A 515 -6.96 -38.04 4.93
C ASP A 515 -5.64 -37.28 4.94
N ASP A 516 -5.66 -35.94 4.93
CA ASP A 516 -4.49 -35.05 5.01
C ASP A 516 -3.51 -35.15 3.83
N ARG A 517 -3.87 -35.80 2.73
CA ARG A 517 -2.98 -36.07 1.60
C ARG A 517 -3.31 -35.21 0.40
N PHE A 518 -2.29 -34.85 -0.37
CA PHE A 518 -2.48 -34.28 -1.69
C PHE A 518 -1.54 -34.94 -2.68
N SER A 519 -1.97 -35.02 -3.94
CA SER A 519 -1.15 -35.36 -5.09
C SER A 519 -1.61 -34.54 -6.28
N ILE A 520 -0.64 -34.09 -7.10
CA ILE A 520 -0.90 -33.35 -8.34
C ILE A 520 0.13 -33.73 -9.40
N LYS A 521 -0.37 -33.95 -10.61
CA LYS A 521 0.46 -34.18 -11.80
C LYS A 521 0.79 -32.83 -12.46
N LEU A 522 2.08 -32.55 -12.61
CA LEU A 522 2.58 -31.29 -13.21
C LEU A 522 3.40 -31.61 -14.45
N THR A 523 3.33 -30.71 -15.43
CA THR A 523 4.10 -30.76 -16.69
C THR A 523 4.86 -29.46 -16.92
N GLY A 524 5.80 -29.45 -17.88
CA GLY A 524 6.57 -28.26 -18.25
C GLY A 524 7.70 -27.89 -17.29
N LEU A 525 8.00 -28.75 -16.29
CA LEU A 525 9.14 -28.59 -15.39
C LEU A 525 10.41 -29.20 -15.98
N LYS A 526 11.55 -28.69 -15.57
CA LYS A 526 12.87 -29.12 -16.02
C LYS A 526 13.70 -29.65 -14.83
N PRO A 527 14.66 -30.57 -15.07
CA PRO A 527 15.62 -30.93 -14.07
C PRO A 527 16.34 -29.69 -13.52
N GLY A 528 16.47 -29.61 -12.21
CA GLY A 528 17.00 -28.42 -11.51
C GLY A 528 15.95 -27.41 -11.04
N ASP A 529 14.71 -27.48 -11.54
CA ASP A 529 13.61 -26.67 -11.01
C ASP A 529 13.35 -27.02 -9.54
N ARG A 530 12.93 -26.03 -8.77
CA ARG A 530 12.59 -26.19 -7.36
C ARG A 530 11.14 -25.81 -7.13
N LEU A 531 10.45 -26.57 -6.31
CA LEU A 531 9.06 -26.33 -5.94
C LEU A 531 8.91 -26.15 -4.44
N ALA A 532 8.06 -25.21 -4.05
CA ALA A 532 7.59 -25.02 -2.67
C ALA A 532 6.06 -24.98 -2.66
N ALA A 533 5.45 -25.14 -1.50
CA ALA A 533 4.00 -25.11 -1.35
C ALA A 533 3.58 -24.29 -0.13
N THR A 534 2.39 -23.71 -0.21
CA THR A 534 1.64 -23.16 0.92
C THR A 534 0.36 -23.95 1.11
N VAL A 535 -0.21 -23.91 2.30
CA VAL A 535 -1.57 -24.38 2.57
C VAL A 535 -2.40 -23.24 3.13
N SER A 536 -3.66 -23.19 2.74
CA SER A 536 -4.63 -22.21 3.20
C SER A 536 -5.90 -22.88 3.67
N THR A 537 -6.42 -22.42 4.80
CA THR A 537 -7.74 -22.77 5.31
C THR A 537 -8.50 -21.53 5.77
N PRO A 538 -9.83 -21.50 5.73
CA PRO A 538 -10.59 -20.35 6.21
C PRO A 538 -10.31 -19.99 7.68
N ASN A 539 -10.10 -20.98 8.52
CA ASN A 539 -9.97 -20.81 9.97
C ASN A 539 -8.58 -20.29 10.39
N PHE A 540 -7.53 -20.75 9.71
CA PHE A 540 -6.15 -20.40 10.07
C PHE A 540 -5.58 -19.29 9.17
N GLY A 541 -5.91 -19.28 7.89
CA GLY A 541 -5.27 -18.48 6.88
C GLY A 541 -4.23 -19.26 6.09
N THR A 542 -3.24 -18.57 5.52
CA THR A 542 -2.17 -19.15 4.70
C THR A 542 -0.90 -19.38 5.52
N SER A 543 -0.23 -20.50 5.30
CA SER A 543 1.04 -20.87 5.92
C SER A 543 2.23 -20.15 5.28
N GLU A 544 3.40 -20.26 5.89
CA GLU A 544 4.68 -20.04 5.20
C GLU A 544 4.84 -21.04 4.04
N MET A 545 5.79 -20.75 3.15
CA MET A 545 6.18 -21.71 2.12
C MET A 545 7.05 -22.83 2.71
N THR A 546 6.85 -24.04 2.18
CA THR A 546 7.72 -25.19 2.52
C THR A 546 9.17 -24.91 2.14
N ARG A 547 10.10 -25.69 2.70
CA ARG A 547 11.44 -25.81 2.09
C ARG A 547 11.29 -26.35 0.67
N PRO A 548 12.06 -25.82 -0.29
CA PRO A 548 11.97 -26.28 -1.68
C PRO A 548 12.38 -27.73 -1.85
N VAL A 549 11.62 -28.46 -2.68
CA VAL A 549 12.00 -29.78 -3.22
C VAL A 549 12.59 -29.61 -4.61
N MET A 550 13.46 -30.55 -5.01
CA MET A 550 14.18 -30.50 -6.28
C MET A 550 13.55 -31.42 -7.32
N ILE A 551 13.43 -30.93 -8.54
CA ILE A 551 13.01 -31.72 -9.69
C ILE A 551 14.24 -32.30 -10.39
N LYS A 552 14.25 -33.60 -10.60
CA LYS A 552 15.36 -34.34 -11.23
C LYS A 552 14.95 -35.12 -12.47
N ALA A 553 15.86 -35.38 -13.35
CA ALA A 553 15.67 -36.38 -14.39
C ALA A 553 15.68 -37.78 -13.75
N LEU A 554 14.87 -38.69 -14.27
CA LEU A 554 15.01 -40.10 -13.91
C LEU A 554 16.44 -40.55 -14.25
N PRO A 555 17.13 -41.29 -13.36
CA PRO A 555 18.41 -41.89 -13.68
C PRO A 555 18.24 -42.77 -14.94
N SER A 556 19.11 -42.59 -15.92
CA SER A 556 19.17 -43.53 -17.04
C SER A 556 19.54 -44.88 -16.48
N TYR A 557 18.66 -45.88 -16.62
CA TYR A 557 19.00 -47.26 -16.32
C TYR A 557 20.06 -47.68 -17.36
N GLN A 558 21.32 -47.70 -17.00
CA GLN A 558 22.31 -48.37 -17.79
C GLN A 558 22.02 -49.87 -17.64
N VAL A 559 21.50 -50.48 -18.71
CA VAL A 559 21.47 -51.95 -18.80
C VAL A 559 22.88 -52.40 -18.49
N PRO A 560 23.12 -53.26 -17.49
CA PRO A 560 24.42 -53.80 -17.26
C PRO A 560 24.87 -54.40 -18.59
N VAL A 561 25.95 -53.90 -19.17
CA VAL A 561 26.58 -54.56 -20.33
C VAL A 561 26.90 -55.97 -19.87
N PRO A 562 26.31 -57.03 -20.47
CA PRO A 562 26.66 -58.38 -20.09
C PRO A 562 28.18 -58.46 -20.14
N PRO A 563 28.80 -59.13 -19.17
CA PRO A 563 30.25 -59.25 -19.18
C PRO A 563 30.68 -59.78 -20.53
N VAL A 564 31.57 -59.06 -21.19
CA VAL A 564 32.18 -59.53 -22.45
C VAL A 564 32.68 -60.97 -22.17
N PRO A 565 32.27 -62.00 -22.98
CA PRO A 565 32.72 -63.33 -22.78
C PRO A 565 34.28 -63.30 -22.71
N VAL A 566 34.82 -63.70 -21.60
CA VAL A 566 36.30 -63.88 -21.49
C VAL A 566 36.65 -64.98 -22.50
N ILE A 567 37.12 -64.53 -23.65
CA ILE A 567 37.74 -65.50 -24.58
C ILE A 567 38.88 -66.13 -23.81
N PRO A 568 38.83 -67.47 -23.54
CA PRO A 568 39.95 -68.12 -22.84
C PRO A 568 41.24 -67.81 -23.62
N PRO A 569 42.31 -67.52 -22.94
CA PRO A 569 43.57 -67.24 -23.63
C PRO A 569 43.86 -68.40 -24.59
N VAL A 570 44.15 -68.10 -25.88
CA VAL A 570 44.62 -69.04 -26.86
C VAL A 570 45.82 -69.68 -26.21
N VAL A 571 45.72 -71.00 -25.92
CA VAL A 571 46.87 -71.78 -25.44
C VAL A 571 47.80 -71.86 -26.68
N GLU A 572 48.82 -71.03 -26.69
CA GLU A 572 49.94 -71.20 -27.63
C GLU A 572 50.49 -72.60 -27.42
N GLU A 573 50.40 -73.45 -28.48
CA GLU A 573 51.11 -74.73 -28.50
C GLU A 573 52.56 -74.47 -28.18
N PRO A 574 53.17 -75.26 -27.30
CA PRO A 574 54.61 -75.11 -26.97
C PRO A 574 55.38 -75.17 -28.26
N PRO A 575 56.40 -74.34 -28.47
CA PRO A 575 57.17 -74.31 -29.69
C PRO A 575 57.90 -75.69 -29.81
N THR A 576 57.75 -76.28 -31.01
CA THR A 576 58.41 -77.52 -31.39
C THR A 576 59.90 -77.41 -31.01
N PRO A 577 60.52 -78.47 -30.34
CA PRO A 577 61.90 -78.40 -29.91
C PRO A 577 62.81 -78.22 -31.11
N ILE A 578 63.64 -77.22 -31.15
CA ILE A 578 64.68 -76.97 -32.11
C ILE A 578 65.75 -78.05 -31.89
N VAL A 579 65.89 -79.00 -32.86
CA VAL A 579 66.98 -79.94 -32.87
C VAL A 579 68.26 -79.17 -33.17
N VAL A 580 69.07 -78.94 -32.14
CA VAL A 580 70.38 -78.33 -32.30
C VAL A 580 71.34 -79.39 -32.84
N PRO A 581 71.94 -79.18 -34.02
CA PRO A 581 73.00 -80.14 -34.49
C PRO A 581 74.21 -80.11 -33.54
N PRO A 582 74.90 -81.25 -33.39
CA PRO A 582 76.05 -81.36 -32.49
C PRO A 582 77.17 -80.40 -32.91
N PRO A 583 77.90 -79.85 -31.95
CA PRO A 583 78.99 -78.91 -32.20
C PRO A 583 80.10 -79.48 -33.07
N VAL A 584 80.43 -78.84 -34.17
CA VAL A 584 81.60 -79.13 -35.00
C VAL A 584 82.87 -78.83 -34.16
N ARG A 585 83.66 -79.85 -33.96
CA ARG A 585 84.99 -79.75 -33.30
C ARG A 585 85.92 -78.97 -34.21
N LEU A 586 86.29 -77.76 -33.91
CA LEU A 586 87.35 -77.02 -34.57
C LEU A 586 88.67 -77.44 -33.97
N GLU A 587 89.55 -77.98 -34.83
CA GLU A 587 90.92 -78.21 -34.49
C GLU A 587 91.69 -76.91 -34.28
N PRO A 588 92.64 -76.88 -33.39
CA PRO A 588 93.41 -75.68 -33.08
C PRO A 588 94.34 -75.29 -34.24
N GLN A 589 94.27 -74.15 -34.74
CA GLN A 589 95.24 -73.52 -35.65
C GLN A 589 96.51 -73.12 -34.86
N PRO A 590 97.70 -73.31 -35.41
CA PRO A 590 98.91 -72.97 -34.72
C PRO A 590 99.12 -71.43 -34.67
N GLN A 591 99.67 -71.04 -33.57
CA GLN A 591 100.17 -69.65 -33.37
C GLN A 591 101.37 -69.43 -34.30
N LEU A 592 101.38 -68.31 -35.00
CA LEU A 592 102.56 -67.64 -35.51
C LEU A 592 102.57 -66.19 -34.96
N TRP A 593 103.56 -66.01 -34.13
CA TRP A 593 104.32 -64.83 -33.71
C TRP A 593 103.56 -63.49 -33.65
#